data_9cd0550da8d047d89eabd72ed3307ff8
#
_entry.id   9cd0550da8d047d89eabd72ed3307ff8
#
_cell.length_a   1.000
_cell.length_b   1.000
_cell.length_c   1.000
_cell.angle_alpha   90.00
_cell.angle_beta   90.00
_cell.angle_gamma   90.00
#
_symmetry.space_group_name_H-M   'P 1'
#
loop_
_entity.id
_entity.type
_entity.pdbx_description
1 polymer ?
#
loop_
_entity_poly.entity_id
_entity_poly.type
_entity_poly.pdbx_seq_one_letter_code
_entity_poly.pdbx_strand_id
1 'polypeptide(L)'
;MKKLLYSILALSGLAMASCTQEHIDVQYIPENAVAPTLGAIEGCDLSEGGADIVVEYTKADFGVATASAHNLYIAASEDMADMKKAKATFTDTTITFTQADLNVVALDFGDPGAELDLYFAVVANLNTDKGAAVAGSDLRSNVVKATFKSYVADVLPTEKYDKVWVIGNYCGWDHAKTQFLFDYTASGNVFSGVIDFADAEGV
;
A
#
# COMPACT_ATOMS: atom_id res chain seq x y z
N MET A 1 22.62 23.82 -65.40
CA MET A 1 21.40 23.69 -64.54
C MET A 1 20.93 22.24 -64.34
N LYS A 2 21.05 21.33 -65.30
CA LYS A 2 20.65 19.90 -65.11
C LYS A 2 21.43 19.11 -64.09
N LYS A 3 22.71 19.41 -63.85
CA LYS A 3 23.56 18.69 -62.86
C LYS A 3 23.30 19.05 -61.43
N LEU A 4 22.74 20.23 -61.14
CA LEU A 4 22.39 20.67 -59.81
C LEU A 4 21.08 19.98 -59.31
N LEU A 5 20.18 19.62 -60.24
CA LEU A 5 18.91 18.99 -59.91
C LEU A 5 19.10 17.53 -59.43
N TYR A 6 20.10 16.83 -59.96
CA TYR A 6 20.38 15.44 -59.57
C TYR A 6 21.07 15.33 -58.21
N SER A 7 21.83 16.34 -57.81
CA SER A 7 22.46 16.36 -56.47
C SER A 7 21.46 16.64 -55.37
N ILE A 8 20.40 17.42 -55.63
CA ILE A 8 19.33 17.68 -54.66
C ILE A 8 18.42 16.45 -54.50
N LEU A 9 18.17 15.72 -55.57
CA LEU A 9 17.38 14.46 -55.52
C LEU A 9 18.10 13.33 -54.80
N ALA A 10 19.43 13.28 -54.88
CA ALA A 10 20.23 12.27 -54.16
C ALA A 10 20.32 12.54 -52.65
N LEU A 11 20.27 13.82 -52.23
CA LEU A 11 20.33 14.18 -50.82
C LEU A 11 18.98 13.99 -50.10
N SER A 12 17.86 14.08 -50.86
CA SER A 12 16.52 13.84 -50.28
C SER A 12 16.20 12.34 -50.12
N GLY A 13 16.91 11.46 -50.81
CA GLY A 13 16.74 10.01 -50.65
C GLY A 13 17.43 9.41 -49.42
N LEU A 14 18.41 10.10 -48.85
CA LEU A 14 19.12 9.61 -47.65
C LEU A 14 18.44 9.99 -46.31
N ALA A 15 17.46 10.91 -46.34
CA ALA A 15 16.78 11.33 -45.14
C ALA A 15 15.61 10.40 -44.73
N MET A 16 15.31 9.36 -45.49
CA MET A 16 14.22 8.41 -45.21
C MET A 16 14.74 7.05 -44.69
N ALA A 17 16.03 6.90 -44.39
CA ALA A 17 16.55 5.80 -43.61
C ALA A 17 16.43 6.15 -42.12
N SER A 18 15.25 6.69 -41.71
CA SER A 18 14.89 6.96 -40.34
C SER A 18 14.44 5.65 -39.71
N CYS A 19 15.32 5.09 -38.90
CA CYS A 19 14.98 4.28 -37.74
C CYS A 19 13.63 3.54 -37.85
N THR A 20 13.60 2.42 -38.52
CA THR A 20 12.75 1.33 -38.09
C THR A 20 13.29 0.91 -36.73
N GLN A 21 12.81 1.55 -35.67
CA GLN A 21 12.96 1.01 -34.35
C GLN A 21 12.26 -0.35 -34.42
N GLU A 22 13.05 -1.43 -34.48
CA GLU A 22 12.49 -2.76 -34.32
C GLU A 22 11.76 -2.73 -32.95
N HIS A 23 10.46 -2.72 -33.03
CA HIS A 23 9.65 -2.87 -31.83
C HIS A 23 9.80 -4.33 -31.41
N ILE A 24 10.70 -4.59 -30.49
CA ILE A 24 10.83 -5.91 -29.88
C ILE A 24 9.59 -6.08 -29.01
N ASP A 25 8.60 -6.80 -29.51
CA ASP A 25 7.44 -7.21 -28.73
C ASP A 25 7.91 -8.21 -27.67
N VAL A 26 8.10 -7.74 -26.44
CA VAL A 26 8.41 -8.59 -25.30
C VAL A 26 7.11 -9.29 -24.90
N GLN A 27 7.02 -10.58 -25.12
CA GLN A 27 5.85 -11.38 -24.78
C GLN A 27 6.07 -12.10 -23.45
N TYR A 28 5.17 -11.89 -22.50
CA TYR A 28 5.10 -12.68 -21.28
C TYR A 28 4.58 -14.09 -21.59
N ILE A 29 5.34 -15.11 -21.19
CA ILE A 29 5.02 -16.52 -21.36
C ILE A 29 4.88 -17.14 -19.95
N PRO A 30 3.65 -17.41 -19.48
CA PRO A 30 3.40 -17.86 -18.10
C PRO A 30 4.17 -19.13 -17.72
N GLU A 31 4.40 -20.06 -18.66
CA GLU A 31 5.08 -21.32 -18.41
C GLU A 31 6.57 -21.14 -18.07
N ASN A 32 7.17 -20.02 -18.43
CA ASN A 32 8.56 -19.69 -18.13
C ASN A 32 8.72 -18.87 -16.85
N ALA A 33 7.61 -18.50 -16.23
CA ALA A 33 7.66 -17.66 -15.04
C ALA A 33 7.94 -18.49 -13.78
N VAL A 34 8.73 -17.91 -12.87
CA VAL A 34 9.05 -18.49 -11.57
C VAL A 34 8.44 -17.63 -10.48
N ALA A 35 7.61 -18.23 -9.64
CA ALA A 35 6.97 -17.55 -8.52
C ALA A 35 8.00 -17.08 -7.47
N PRO A 36 7.72 -16.02 -6.73
CA PRO A 36 8.53 -15.63 -5.59
C PRO A 36 8.53 -16.72 -4.52
N THR A 37 9.54 -16.74 -3.65
CA THR A 37 9.58 -17.63 -2.50
C THR A 37 9.67 -16.77 -1.24
N LEU A 38 8.74 -16.97 -0.31
CA LEU A 38 8.71 -16.29 0.98
C LEU A 38 9.52 -17.07 2.01
N GLY A 39 10.43 -16.39 2.72
CA GLY A 39 11.22 -16.94 3.81
C GLY A 39 10.40 -17.15 5.08
N ALA A 40 10.99 -17.80 6.07
CA ALA A 40 10.36 -18.00 7.38
C ALA A 40 10.10 -16.66 8.07
N ILE A 41 9.01 -16.58 8.81
CA ILE A 41 8.63 -15.41 9.61
C ILE A 41 8.56 -15.87 11.07
N GLU A 42 9.30 -15.23 11.93
CA GLU A 42 9.29 -15.51 13.38
C GLU A 42 8.10 -14.78 14.01
N GLY A 43 7.23 -15.55 14.67
CA GLY A 43 6.13 -14.99 15.45
C GLY A 43 6.61 -14.42 16.78
N CYS A 44 5.87 -13.47 17.34
CA CYS A 44 6.19 -12.86 18.62
C CYS A 44 4.94 -12.24 19.29
N ASP A 45 5.09 -11.89 20.58
CA ASP A 45 4.16 -10.98 21.24
C ASP A 45 4.41 -9.57 20.72
N LEU A 46 3.42 -9.00 20.04
CA LEU A 46 3.53 -7.64 19.50
C LEU A 46 3.51 -6.60 20.64
N SER A 47 4.26 -5.53 20.47
CA SER A 47 4.31 -4.42 21.44
C SER A 47 4.58 -3.09 20.74
N GLU A 48 4.12 -2.00 21.32
CA GLU A 48 4.48 -0.67 20.85
C GLU A 48 5.97 -0.42 21.08
N GLY A 49 6.71 -0.12 20.01
CA GLY A 49 8.17 0.08 20.07
C GLY A 49 9.00 -1.20 20.15
N GLY A 50 8.41 -2.38 19.94
CA GLY A 50 9.15 -3.61 19.73
C GLY A 50 10.02 -3.60 18.47
N ALA A 51 10.97 -4.54 18.39
CA ALA A 51 11.85 -4.66 17.22
C ALA A 51 11.07 -4.89 15.93
N ASP A 52 11.54 -4.30 14.85
CA ASP A 52 10.92 -4.48 13.53
C ASP A 52 10.91 -5.96 13.10
N ILE A 53 9.84 -6.35 12.44
CA ILE A 53 9.68 -7.69 11.84
C ILE A 53 10.13 -7.61 10.39
N VAL A 54 11.15 -8.38 10.06
CA VAL A 54 11.71 -8.43 8.71
C VAL A 54 11.23 -9.69 8.01
N VAL A 55 10.63 -9.51 6.85
CA VAL A 55 10.16 -10.58 5.97
C VAL A 55 11.05 -10.61 4.73
N GLU A 56 11.75 -11.71 4.53
CA GLU A 56 12.61 -11.93 3.37
C GLU A 56 11.90 -12.74 2.29
N TYR A 57 12.13 -12.38 1.04
CA TYR A 57 11.58 -13.14 -0.09
C TYR A 57 12.50 -13.08 -1.32
N THR A 58 12.37 -14.06 -2.23
CA THR A 58 12.98 -13.99 -3.55
C THR A 58 12.02 -13.34 -4.54
N LYS A 59 12.54 -12.54 -5.47
CA LYS A 59 11.70 -11.93 -6.52
C LYS A 59 11.18 -12.98 -7.47
N ALA A 60 9.99 -12.72 -8.02
CA ALA A 60 9.49 -13.47 -9.16
C ALA A 60 10.38 -13.25 -10.40
N ASP A 61 10.55 -14.28 -11.20
CA ASP A 61 11.12 -14.17 -12.54
C ASP A 61 10.01 -14.40 -13.56
N PHE A 62 9.72 -13.40 -14.36
CA PHE A 62 8.70 -13.46 -15.41
C PHE A 62 9.26 -13.86 -16.78
N GLY A 63 10.57 -14.17 -16.86
CA GLY A 63 11.28 -14.46 -18.12
C GLY A 63 11.40 -13.24 -19.04
N VAL A 64 11.02 -12.06 -18.58
CA VAL A 64 11.06 -10.79 -19.32
C VAL A 64 11.64 -9.68 -18.45
N ALA A 65 12.50 -8.85 -19.02
CA ALA A 65 13.11 -7.71 -18.33
C ALA A 65 12.13 -6.52 -18.30
N THR A 66 11.21 -6.54 -17.34
CA THR A 66 10.23 -5.46 -17.16
C THR A 66 9.97 -5.19 -15.68
N ALA A 67 9.31 -4.08 -15.39
CA ALA A 67 8.94 -3.72 -14.03
C ALA A 67 7.91 -4.71 -13.45
N SER A 68 8.16 -5.17 -12.24
CA SER A 68 7.23 -6.01 -11.49
C SER A 68 6.95 -5.40 -10.12
N ALA A 69 5.73 -5.58 -9.65
CA ALA A 69 5.33 -5.24 -8.29
C ALA A 69 5.30 -6.50 -7.43
N HIS A 70 5.75 -6.38 -6.20
CA HIS A 70 5.64 -7.44 -5.20
C HIS A 70 4.81 -6.90 -4.05
N ASN A 71 3.73 -7.59 -3.71
CA ASN A 71 2.82 -7.17 -2.65
C ASN A 71 2.75 -8.27 -1.61
N LEU A 72 2.89 -7.90 -0.34
CA LEU A 72 2.68 -8.82 0.76
C LEU A 72 1.22 -8.82 1.17
N TYR A 73 0.67 -10.01 1.29
CA TYR A 73 -0.69 -10.26 1.78
C TYR A 73 -0.65 -11.06 3.06
N ILE A 74 -1.61 -10.80 3.93
CA ILE A 74 -1.82 -11.48 5.20
C ILE A 74 -3.26 -11.97 5.25
N ALA A 75 -3.48 -13.16 5.80
CA ALA A 75 -4.78 -13.77 5.97
C ALA A 75 -4.87 -14.51 7.31
N ALA A 76 -6.09 -14.82 7.76
CA ALA A 76 -6.33 -15.67 8.93
C ALA A 76 -6.34 -17.18 8.59
N SER A 77 -6.32 -17.54 7.31
CA SER A 77 -6.38 -18.91 6.85
C SER A 77 -5.31 -19.25 5.82
N GLU A 78 -4.88 -20.52 5.78
CA GLU A 78 -3.81 -20.99 4.90
C GLU A 78 -4.19 -20.92 3.41
N ASP A 79 -5.46 -21.01 3.09
CA ASP A 79 -5.95 -20.86 1.71
C ASP A 79 -5.90 -19.43 1.19
N MET A 80 -5.64 -18.46 2.08
CA MET A 80 -5.58 -17.03 1.79
C MET A 80 -6.90 -16.47 1.22
N ALA A 81 -8.05 -17.06 1.56
CA ALA A 81 -9.35 -16.67 1.00
C ALA A 81 -9.76 -15.24 1.39
N ASP A 82 -9.36 -14.80 2.57
CA ASP A 82 -9.66 -13.49 3.16
C ASP A 82 -8.43 -12.56 3.17
N MET A 83 -7.46 -12.80 2.29
CA MET A 83 -6.19 -12.07 2.29
C MET A 83 -6.36 -10.57 2.13
N LYS A 84 -5.64 -9.82 2.96
CA LYS A 84 -5.54 -8.37 2.91
C LYS A 84 -4.13 -7.96 2.50
N LYS A 85 -4.05 -6.97 1.63
CA LYS A 85 -2.76 -6.41 1.23
C LYS A 85 -2.17 -5.60 2.37
N ALA A 86 -1.04 -6.05 2.90
CA ALA A 86 -0.36 -5.38 3.99
C ALA A 86 0.69 -4.37 3.48
N LYS A 87 1.48 -4.75 2.49
CA LYS A 87 2.55 -3.88 1.97
C LYS A 87 2.91 -4.19 0.53
N ALA A 88 3.37 -3.17 -0.20
CA ALA A 88 3.92 -3.29 -1.55
C ALA A 88 5.39 -2.86 -1.55
N THR A 89 6.23 -3.56 -2.33
CA THR A 89 7.62 -3.17 -2.61
C THR A 89 7.97 -3.50 -4.05
N PHE A 90 8.87 -2.74 -4.64
CA PHE A 90 9.23 -2.88 -6.05
C PHE A 90 10.70 -3.28 -6.27
N THR A 91 11.58 -2.98 -5.35
CA THR A 91 13.04 -3.08 -5.55
C THR A 91 13.73 -4.01 -4.57
N ASP A 92 13.28 -4.09 -3.34
CA ASP A 92 13.93 -4.83 -2.29
C ASP A 92 13.47 -6.29 -2.24
N THR A 93 14.25 -7.13 -1.59
CA THR A 93 13.92 -8.53 -1.27
C THR A 93 13.52 -8.70 0.18
N THR A 94 13.39 -7.59 0.90
CA THR A 94 12.98 -7.54 2.30
C THR A 94 11.84 -6.56 2.49
N ILE A 95 10.90 -6.93 3.34
CA ILE A 95 9.79 -6.10 3.79
C ILE A 95 9.89 -5.95 5.29
N THR A 96 9.91 -4.72 5.77
CA THR A 96 10.01 -4.43 7.20
C THR A 96 8.69 -3.86 7.70
N PHE A 97 8.21 -4.37 8.82
CA PHE A 97 7.07 -3.87 9.56
C PHE A 97 7.53 -3.42 10.94
N THR A 98 6.99 -2.31 11.42
CA THR A 98 6.96 -2.08 12.85
C THR A 98 5.95 -3.05 13.49
N GLN A 99 6.16 -3.42 14.75
CA GLN A 99 5.18 -4.26 15.45
C GLN A 99 3.83 -3.55 15.60
N ALA A 100 3.82 -2.23 15.68
CA ALA A 100 2.59 -1.43 15.69
C ALA A 100 1.80 -1.56 14.37
N ASP A 101 2.47 -1.45 13.21
CA ASP A 101 1.80 -1.62 11.92
C ASP A 101 1.23 -3.03 11.76
N LEU A 102 1.99 -4.06 12.17
CA LEU A 102 1.51 -5.43 12.11
C LEU A 102 0.35 -5.67 13.07
N ASN A 103 0.36 -5.04 14.26
CA ASN A 103 -0.74 -5.13 15.21
C ASN A 103 -2.05 -4.57 14.63
N VAL A 104 -1.99 -3.46 13.89
CA VAL A 104 -3.18 -2.92 13.20
C VAL A 104 -3.76 -3.94 12.22
N VAL A 105 -2.91 -4.61 11.45
CA VAL A 105 -3.37 -5.66 10.51
C VAL A 105 -3.88 -6.89 11.26
N ALA A 106 -3.22 -7.29 12.35
CA ALA A 106 -3.63 -8.44 13.16
C ALA A 106 -5.01 -8.25 13.78
N LEU A 107 -5.34 -7.03 14.23
CA LEU A 107 -6.65 -6.69 14.80
C LEU A 107 -7.81 -6.77 13.78
N ASP A 108 -7.52 -6.80 12.50
CA ASP A 108 -8.52 -7.11 11.46
C ASP A 108 -8.95 -8.58 11.44
N PHE A 109 -8.16 -9.47 12.07
CA PHE A 109 -8.36 -10.91 12.06
C PHE A 109 -8.70 -11.50 13.44
N GLY A 110 -8.58 -10.72 14.53
CA GLY A 110 -8.92 -11.19 15.87
C GLY A 110 -8.90 -10.10 16.93
N ASP A 111 -9.29 -10.51 18.14
CA ASP A 111 -9.43 -9.60 19.27
C ASP A 111 -8.06 -9.16 19.83
N PRO A 112 -7.99 -7.96 20.43
CA PRO A 112 -6.79 -7.50 21.11
C PRO A 112 -6.38 -8.44 22.26
N GLY A 113 -5.09 -8.78 22.31
CA GLY A 113 -4.51 -9.69 23.30
C GLY A 113 -4.66 -11.18 22.97
N ALA A 114 -5.30 -11.52 21.87
CA ALA A 114 -5.40 -12.89 21.38
C ALA A 114 -4.10 -13.34 20.68
N GLU A 115 -3.79 -14.64 20.78
CA GLU A 115 -2.84 -15.30 19.90
C GLU A 115 -3.52 -15.57 18.54
N LEU A 116 -2.89 -15.11 17.47
CA LEU A 116 -3.41 -15.19 16.12
C LEU A 116 -2.41 -15.93 15.22
N ASP A 117 -2.89 -16.95 14.55
CA ASP A 117 -2.17 -17.56 13.44
C ASP A 117 -2.39 -16.73 12.18
N LEU A 118 -1.34 -16.07 11.72
CA LEU A 118 -1.38 -15.28 10.50
C LEU A 118 -0.61 -15.99 9.38
N TYR A 119 -1.17 -15.96 8.20
CA TYR A 119 -0.64 -16.57 7.00
C TYR A 119 -0.20 -15.49 6.03
N PHE A 120 1.02 -15.62 5.53
CA PHE A 120 1.68 -14.61 4.71
C PHE A 120 1.96 -15.17 3.32
N ALA A 121 1.73 -14.37 2.29
CA ALA A 121 2.15 -14.68 0.93
C ALA A 121 2.55 -13.42 0.18
N VAL A 122 3.55 -13.53 -0.69
CA VAL A 122 3.91 -12.49 -1.65
C VAL A 122 3.24 -12.80 -2.98
N VAL A 123 2.53 -11.83 -3.53
CA VAL A 123 1.99 -11.88 -4.89
C VAL A 123 2.77 -10.89 -5.75
N ALA A 124 3.42 -11.40 -6.77
CA ALA A 124 4.11 -10.60 -7.77
C ALA A 124 3.27 -10.49 -9.03
N ASN A 125 3.29 -9.32 -9.66
CA ASN A 125 2.65 -9.11 -10.96
C ASN A 125 3.50 -8.19 -11.84
N LEU A 126 3.34 -8.34 -13.15
CA LEU A 126 3.91 -7.41 -14.12
C LEU A 126 3.15 -6.09 -14.11
N ASN A 127 3.86 -5.01 -14.31
CA ASN A 127 3.27 -3.70 -14.48
C ASN A 127 3.45 -3.20 -15.91
N THR A 128 2.44 -2.53 -16.41
CA THR A 128 2.54 -1.74 -17.64
C THR A 128 3.45 -0.53 -17.41
N ASP A 129 3.85 0.14 -18.48
CA ASP A 129 4.58 1.42 -18.47
C ASP A 129 3.84 2.52 -17.66
N LYS A 130 2.53 2.40 -17.51
CA LYS A 130 1.67 3.30 -16.71
C LYS A 130 1.46 2.82 -15.27
N GLY A 131 2.13 1.75 -14.85
CA GLY A 131 2.05 1.21 -13.49
C GLY A 131 0.80 0.37 -13.19
N ALA A 132 -0.04 0.08 -14.19
CA ALA A 132 -1.17 -0.84 -13.99
C ALA A 132 -0.72 -2.29 -14.04
N ALA A 133 -1.30 -3.15 -13.21
CA ALA A 133 -1.03 -4.59 -13.24
C ALA A 133 -1.47 -5.22 -14.57
N VAL A 134 -0.65 -6.10 -15.12
CA VAL A 134 -0.99 -6.89 -16.30
C VAL A 134 -1.88 -8.06 -15.87
N ALA A 135 -3.07 -8.14 -16.43
CA ALA A 135 -4.02 -9.19 -16.09
C ALA A 135 -3.44 -10.59 -16.39
N GLY A 136 -3.60 -11.52 -15.44
CA GLY A 136 -3.12 -12.90 -15.57
C GLY A 136 -1.62 -13.07 -15.35
N SER A 137 -0.91 -12.05 -14.87
CA SER A 137 0.51 -12.15 -14.53
C SER A 137 0.77 -12.42 -13.05
N ASP A 138 -0.26 -12.66 -12.25
CA ASP A 138 -0.09 -12.87 -10.82
C ASP A 138 0.63 -14.18 -10.52
N LEU A 139 1.74 -14.09 -9.80
CA LEU A 139 2.52 -15.23 -9.30
C LEU A 139 2.55 -15.18 -7.77
N ARG A 140 1.99 -16.18 -7.11
CA ARG A 140 1.93 -16.27 -5.66
C ARG A 140 3.04 -17.17 -5.11
N SER A 141 3.70 -16.71 -4.05
CA SER A 141 4.70 -17.49 -3.30
C SER A 141 4.07 -18.68 -2.56
N ASN A 142 4.93 -19.48 -1.91
CA ASN A 142 4.48 -20.33 -0.81
C ASN A 142 3.81 -19.47 0.28
N VAL A 143 2.93 -20.12 1.06
CA VAL A 143 2.31 -19.52 2.24
C VAL A 143 3.16 -19.85 3.47
N VAL A 144 3.44 -18.84 4.30
CA VAL A 144 4.18 -18.98 5.56
C VAL A 144 3.27 -18.60 6.71
N LYS A 145 3.17 -19.49 7.69
CA LYS A 145 2.44 -19.26 8.92
C LYS A 145 3.36 -18.72 10.00
N ALA A 146 2.91 -17.70 10.73
CA ALA A 146 3.53 -17.25 11.96
C ALA A 146 2.45 -16.89 12.99
N THR A 147 2.74 -17.15 14.28
CA THR A 147 1.79 -16.87 15.36
C THR A 147 2.21 -15.59 16.06
N PHE A 148 1.29 -14.65 16.15
CA PHE A 148 1.49 -13.37 16.83
C PHE A 148 0.45 -13.21 17.95
N LYS A 149 0.86 -12.57 19.02
CA LYS A 149 -0.06 -12.12 20.03
C LYS A 149 -0.27 -10.62 19.86
N SER A 150 -1.49 -10.23 19.51
CA SER A 150 -1.85 -8.82 19.39
C SER A 150 -1.86 -8.13 20.75
N TYR A 151 -1.74 -6.83 20.78
CA TYR A 151 -1.88 -6.05 22.00
C TYR A 151 -3.02 -5.03 21.84
N VAL A 152 -3.59 -4.63 22.99
CA VAL A 152 -4.42 -3.46 23.03
C VAL A 152 -3.48 -2.27 22.82
N ALA A 153 -3.49 -1.64 21.63
CA ALA A 153 -2.83 -0.36 21.51
C ALA A 153 -3.36 0.52 22.64
N ASP A 154 -2.46 1.15 23.39
CA ASP A 154 -2.88 2.19 24.31
C ASP A 154 -3.62 3.24 23.49
N VAL A 155 -4.91 3.01 23.29
CA VAL A 155 -5.81 4.08 22.94
C VAL A 155 -5.54 5.09 24.03
N LEU A 156 -5.00 6.24 23.66
CA LEU A 156 -4.86 7.39 24.54
C LEU A 156 -5.96 7.29 25.58
N PRO A 157 -5.64 7.34 26.90
CA PRO A 157 -6.60 7.05 27.95
C PRO A 157 -7.88 7.73 27.52
N THR A 158 -8.94 6.96 27.39
CA THR A 158 -10.26 7.48 27.07
C THR A 158 -10.68 8.33 28.24
N GLU A 159 -10.05 9.49 28.41
CA GLU A 159 -10.70 10.58 29.06
C GLU A 159 -11.97 10.77 28.26
N LYS A 160 -13.05 10.27 28.79
CA LYS A 160 -14.37 10.52 28.24
C LYS A 160 -14.58 12.03 28.33
N TYR A 161 -14.39 12.66 27.19
CA TYR A 161 -14.69 14.07 27.09
C TYR A 161 -16.20 14.20 27.03
N ASP A 162 -16.80 14.85 28.02
CA ASP A 162 -18.23 15.15 27.98
C ASP A 162 -18.56 16.13 26.85
N LYS A 163 -17.58 16.88 26.39
CA LYS A 163 -17.71 17.90 25.34
C LYS A 163 -16.39 18.19 24.64
N VAL A 164 -16.47 18.60 23.39
CA VAL A 164 -15.36 19.07 22.58
C VAL A 164 -15.66 20.50 22.12
N TRP A 165 -14.70 21.40 22.26
CA TRP A 165 -14.81 22.76 21.75
C TRP A 165 -14.36 22.83 20.29
N VAL A 166 -15.14 23.52 19.48
CA VAL A 166 -14.80 23.79 18.09
C VAL A 166 -14.30 25.23 18.00
N ILE A 167 -13.11 25.44 17.47
CA ILE A 167 -12.51 26.76 17.26
C ILE A 167 -12.34 27.04 15.78
N GLY A 168 -12.56 28.26 15.34
CA GLY A 168 -12.43 28.63 13.94
C GLY A 168 -12.74 30.09 13.67
N ASN A 169 -12.86 30.47 12.40
CA ASN A 169 -13.14 31.85 12.00
C ASN A 169 -14.43 32.43 12.58
N TYR A 170 -15.45 31.61 12.78
CA TYR A 170 -16.75 32.04 13.35
C TYR A 170 -16.62 32.62 14.75
N CYS A 171 -15.59 32.26 15.50
CA CYS A 171 -15.32 32.79 16.83
C CYS A 171 -14.04 33.68 16.86
N GLY A 172 -13.49 34.05 15.69
CA GLY A 172 -12.26 34.83 15.58
C GLY A 172 -11.05 34.15 16.21
N TRP A 173 -11.04 32.81 16.30
CA TRP A 173 -10.02 31.99 16.97
C TRP A 173 -9.90 32.29 18.48
N ASP A 174 -10.94 32.90 19.07
CA ASP A 174 -10.99 33.23 20.49
C ASP A 174 -11.59 32.06 21.27
N HIS A 175 -10.82 31.45 22.17
CA HIS A 175 -11.22 30.31 22.98
C HIS A 175 -12.41 30.66 23.92
N ALA A 176 -12.59 31.91 24.31
CA ALA A 176 -13.70 32.33 25.14
C ALA A 176 -15.05 32.37 24.42
N LYS A 177 -15.02 32.36 23.08
CA LYS A 177 -16.21 32.41 22.22
C LYS A 177 -16.49 31.08 21.51
N THR A 178 -15.74 30.02 21.83
CA THR A 178 -15.91 28.72 21.18
C THR A 178 -17.24 28.07 21.56
N GLN A 179 -17.86 27.45 20.59
CA GLN A 179 -19.03 26.58 20.82
C GLN A 179 -18.54 25.15 21.04
N PHE A 180 -19.38 24.31 21.59
CA PHE A 180 -19.01 22.95 21.92
C PHE A 180 -20.05 21.93 21.44
N LEU A 181 -19.57 20.73 21.20
CA LEU A 181 -20.36 19.54 20.91
C LEU A 181 -20.37 18.66 22.15
N PHE A 182 -21.50 18.04 22.44
CA PHE A 182 -21.62 17.06 23.51
C PHE A 182 -21.35 15.65 23.01
N ASP A 183 -20.88 14.79 23.89
CA ASP A 183 -20.84 13.36 23.62
C ASP A 183 -22.27 12.81 23.56
N TYR A 184 -22.68 12.47 22.36
CA TYR A 184 -24.04 11.96 22.08
C TYR A 184 -24.22 10.50 22.48
N THR A 185 -23.15 9.71 22.52
CA THR A 185 -23.22 8.27 22.74
C THR A 185 -22.74 7.82 24.12
N ALA A 186 -22.26 8.75 24.93
CA ALA A 186 -21.55 8.47 26.18
C ALA A 186 -20.36 7.52 26.05
N SER A 187 -19.87 7.37 24.80
CA SER A 187 -18.70 6.52 24.44
C SER A 187 -17.40 7.30 24.44
N GLY A 188 -17.47 8.64 24.45
CA GLY A 188 -16.31 9.53 24.29
C GLY A 188 -15.80 9.67 22.84
N ASN A 189 -16.51 9.10 21.88
CA ASN A 189 -16.04 9.03 20.49
C ASN A 189 -16.94 9.74 19.47
N VAL A 190 -18.18 10.05 19.82
CA VAL A 190 -19.13 10.69 18.91
C VAL A 190 -19.70 11.95 19.55
N PHE A 191 -19.36 13.10 18.99
CA PHE A 191 -19.79 14.40 19.47
C PHE A 191 -20.79 15.00 18.49
N SER A 192 -21.90 15.54 19.01
CA SER A 192 -22.96 16.17 18.23
C SER A 192 -23.38 17.49 18.85
N GLY A 193 -23.76 18.43 18.00
CA GLY A 193 -24.27 19.74 18.42
C GLY A 193 -24.47 20.65 17.22
N VAL A 194 -24.95 21.85 17.51
CA VAL A 194 -25.15 22.91 16.52
C VAL A 194 -24.07 23.96 16.72
N ILE A 195 -23.36 24.27 15.63
CA ILE A 195 -22.42 25.38 15.55
C ILE A 195 -23.08 26.51 14.77
N ASP A 196 -23.24 27.66 15.39
CA ASP A 196 -23.74 28.86 14.73
C ASP A 196 -22.58 29.63 14.10
N PHE A 197 -22.64 29.78 12.79
CA PHE A 197 -21.67 30.53 11.99
C PHE A 197 -22.15 31.95 11.64
N ALA A 198 -23.28 32.41 12.21
CA ALA A 198 -23.89 33.68 11.82
C ALA A 198 -22.98 34.92 12.02
N ASP A 199 -22.00 34.81 12.88
CA ASP A 199 -21.06 35.90 13.17
C ASP A 199 -19.72 35.76 12.44
N ALA A 200 -19.58 34.80 11.53
CA ALA A 200 -18.37 34.62 10.73
C ALA A 200 -18.31 35.69 9.63
N GLU A 201 -17.52 36.73 9.83
CA GLU A 201 -17.22 37.70 8.78
C GLU A 201 -16.48 36.97 7.64
N GLY A 202 -17.12 36.86 6.49
CA GLY A 202 -16.51 36.35 5.26
C GLY A 202 -16.91 34.93 4.80
N VAL A 203 -18.08 34.43 5.18
CA VAL A 203 -18.72 33.24 4.60
C VAL A 203 -19.74 33.64 3.55
#